data_ccb8c1d701bc6d33c141363075555095
#
_entry.id   ccb8c1d701bc6d33c141363075555095
#
_cell.length_a   1.000
_cell.length_b   1.000
_cell.length_c   1.000
_cell.angle_alpha   90.00
_cell.angle_beta   90.00
_cell.angle_gamma   90.00
#
_symmetry.space_group_name_H-M   'P 1'
#
loop_
_entity.id
_entity.type
_entity.pdbx_description
1 polymer ?
#
loop_
_entity_poly.entity_id
_entity_poly.type
_entity_poly.pdbx_seq_one_letter_code
_entity_poly.pdbx_strand_id
1 'polypeptide(L)'
;LGYFEAAGYTVANGQITAAPAGAKMEYQINIGASGNGDHPSFQTLTNAAAALKTIGFTLTVNDMANASDLFASYQSGAAEGWVAAWQSTNDPDMFQLYHSQGATNYYAINDADLDELIMAARQTTDQEARKAMYKEAMDIILDWGVELPVYQRSEATIFSTERVNIDTIAKDMTPYWTYKSELNNLELN
;
A
#
# COMPACT_ATOMS: atom_id res chain seq x y z
N LEU A 1 -3.65 18.69 13.72
CA LEU A 1 -3.04 19.98 13.31
C LEU A 1 -1.52 19.96 13.47
N GLY A 2 -0.97 19.42 14.58
CA GLY A 2 0.48 19.45 14.84
C GLY A 2 1.36 18.87 13.73
N TYR A 3 0.91 17.83 13.02
CA TYR A 3 1.65 17.30 11.86
C TYR A 3 1.67 18.28 10.68
N PHE A 4 0.62 19.06 10.49
CA PHE A 4 0.59 20.10 9.47
C PHE A 4 1.52 21.27 9.84
N GLU A 5 1.56 21.68 11.11
CA GLU A 5 2.51 22.68 11.59
C GLU A 5 3.96 22.19 11.41
N ALA A 6 4.26 20.94 11.77
CA ALA A 6 5.57 20.34 11.56
C ALA A 6 5.96 20.27 10.07
N ALA A 7 4.98 20.10 9.18
CA ALA A 7 5.16 20.14 7.73
C ALA A 7 5.20 21.57 7.15
N GLY A 8 5.18 22.61 7.99
CA GLY A 8 5.31 24.00 7.58
C GLY A 8 4.01 24.71 7.20
N TYR A 9 2.84 24.07 7.41
CA TYR A 9 1.56 24.75 7.20
C TYR A 9 1.30 25.78 8.31
N THR A 10 0.66 26.88 7.95
CA THR A 10 0.21 27.86 8.92
C THR A 10 -1.11 27.42 9.54
N VAL A 11 -1.12 27.33 10.87
CA VAL A 11 -2.33 27.01 11.64
C VAL A 11 -2.71 28.21 12.50
N ALA A 12 -4.00 28.62 12.44
CA ALA A 12 -4.54 29.69 13.24
C ALA A 12 -5.99 29.36 13.64
N ASN A 13 -6.33 29.59 14.91
CA ASN A 13 -7.70 29.35 15.44
C ASN A 13 -8.23 27.93 15.17
N GLY A 14 -7.36 26.92 15.22
CA GLY A 14 -7.74 25.53 14.96
C GLY A 14 -7.97 25.18 13.49
N GLN A 15 -7.53 26.04 12.57
CA GLN A 15 -7.67 25.87 11.13
C GLN A 15 -6.31 25.97 10.43
N ILE A 16 -6.13 25.19 9.37
CA ILE A 16 -5.02 25.36 8.44
C ILE A 16 -5.39 26.53 7.52
N THR A 17 -4.55 27.55 7.47
CA THR A 17 -4.85 28.81 6.77
C THR A 17 -3.94 29.07 5.57
N ALA A 18 -2.77 28.41 5.52
CA ALA A 18 -1.87 28.51 4.38
C ALA A 18 -0.98 27.27 4.28
N ALA A 19 -0.64 26.90 3.06
CA ALA A 19 0.35 25.88 2.74
C ALA A 19 1.76 26.50 2.64
N PRO A 20 2.82 25.76 2.97
CA PRO A 20 4.19 26.20 2.70
C PRO A 20 4.48 26.20 1.19
N ALA A 21 5.59 26.82 0.80
CA ALA A 21 6.01 26.86 -0.60
C ALA A 21 6.16 25.45 -1.18
N GLY A 22 5.53 25.22 -2.34
CA GLY A 22 5.53 23.90 -3.02
C GLY A 22 4.44 22.93 -2.57
N ALA A 23 3.73 23.23 -1.47
CA ALA A 23 2.57 22.45 -1.03
C ALA A 23 1.24 23.12 -1.38
N LYS A 24 0.15 22.39 -1.24
CA LYS A 24 -1.22 22.84 -1.56
C LYS A 24 -2.14 22.73 -0.34
N MET A 25 -3.26 23.42 -0.37
CA MET A 25 -4.37 23.29 0.59
C MET A 25 -5.39 22.23 0.15
N GLU A 26 -5.24 21.73 -1.04
CA GLU A 26 -6.13 20.74 -1.66
C GLU A 26 -5.32 19.70 -2.41
N TYR A 27 -5.65 18.44 -2.19
CA TYR A 27 -5.12 17.29 -2.93
C TYR A 27 -6.22 16.37 -3.37
N GLN A 28 -5.95 15.61 -4.45
CA GLN A 28 -6.85 14.59 -4.94
C GLN A 28 -6.25 13.20 -4.75
N ILE A 29 -7.07 12.25 -4.28
CA ILE A 29 -6.72 10.84 -4.23
C ILE A 29 -7.61 10.05 -5.18
N ASN A 30 -6.99 9.31 -6.09
CA ASN A 30 -7.67 8.45 -7.05
C ASN A 30 -7.88 7.06 -6.45
N ILE A 31 -9.10 6.56 -6.53
CA ILE A 31 -9.50 5.25 -6.01
C ILE A 31 -10.51 4.63 -6.97
N GLY A 32 -10.68 3.34 -6.88
CA GLY A 32 -11.83 2.71 -7.49
C GLY A 32 -11.50 1.63 -8.48
N ALA A 33 -12.52 1.21 -9.13
CA ALA A 33 -12.56 0.33 -10.28
C ALA A 33 -13.96 0.33 -10.91
N SER A 34 -14.97 0.93 -10.29
CA SER A 34 -16.36 0.95 -10.76
C SER A 34 -16.99 2.34 -10.80
N GLY A 35 -16.44 3.31 -10.08
CA GLY A 35 -17.00 4.67 -9.98
C GLY A 35 -18.30 4.75 -9.16
N ASN A 36 -18.63 3.71 -8.40
CA ASN A 36 -19.90 3.60 -7.68
C ASN A 36 -19.74 3.71 -6.14
N GLY A 37 -18.54 4.02 -5.65
CA GLY A 37 -18.26 4.10 -4.22
C GLY A 37 -18.22 2.75 -3.50
N ASP A 38 -18.12 1.64 -4.23
CA ASP A 38 -18.14 0.27 -3.70
C ASP A 38 -16.75 -0.27 -3.33
N HIS A 39 -15.69 0.50 -3.57
CA HIS A 39 -14.35 0.11 -3.15
C HIS A 39 -14.27 0.12 -1.61
N PRO A 40 -13.69 -0.94 -0.97
CA PRO A 40 -13.64 -1.06 0.49
C PRO A 40 -13.04 0.16 1.22
N SER A 41 -12.06 0.84 0.60
CA SER A 41 -11.43 2.04 1.19
C SER A 41 -12.19 3.34 0.89
N PHE A 42 -13.24 3.34 0.06
CA PHE A 42 -13.94 4.57 -0.33
C PHE A 42 -14.55 5.30 0.88
N GLN A 43 -15.24 4.57 1.75
CA GLN A 43 -15.83 5.15 2.95
C GLN A 43 -14.77 5.68 3.93
N THR A 44 -13.63 5.00 4.06
CA THR A 44 -12.52 5.46 4.91
C THR A 44 -11.97 6.78 4.40
N LEU A 45 -11.74 6.90 3.09
CA LEU A 45 -11.24 8.14 2.49
C LEU A 45 -12.25 9.29 2.55
N THR A 46 -13.52 9.01 2.32
CA THR A 46 -14.57 10.05 2.43
C THR A 46 -14.73 10.54 3.86
N ASN A 47 -14.60 9.67 4.86
CA ASN A 47 -14.59 10.07 6.27
C ASN A 47 -13.33 10.91 6.59
N ALA A 48 -12.17 10.52 6.09
CA ALA A 48 -10.93 11.30 6.25
C ALA A 48 -11.04 12.67 5.58
N ALA A 49 -11.59 12.74 4.37
CA ALA A 49 -11.84 13.99 3.65
C ALA A 49 -12.79 14.92 4.44
N ALA A 50 -13.87 14.37 5.01
CA ALA A 50 -14.80 15.12 5.85
C ALA A 50 -14.11 15.66 7.12
N ALA A 51 -13.27 14.86 7.77
CA ALA A 51 -12.51 15.28 8.94
C ALA A 51 -11.48 16.38 8.61
N LEU A 52 -10.73 16.23 7.52
CA LEU A 52 -9.75 17.22 7.05
C LEU A 52 -10.40 18.56 6.71
N LYS A 53 -11.60 18.52 6.12
CA LYS A 53 -12.38 19.72 5.80
C LYS A 53 -12.72 20.55 7.04
N THR A 54 -12.94 19.91 8.18
CA THR A 54 -13.24 20.62 9.45
C THR A 54 -12.07 21.47 9.94
N ILE A 55 -10.86 21.19 9.49
CA ILE A 55 -9.64 21.90 9.87
C ILE A 55 -9.07 22.76 8.72
N GLY A 56 -9.86 22.99 7.65
CA GLY A 56 -9.47 23.88 6.55
C GLY A 56 -8.61 23.23 5.47
N PHE A 57 -8.51 21.90 5.42
CA PHE A 57 -7.78 21.16 4.38
C PHE A 57 -8.74 20.36 3.51
N THR A 58 -8.53 20.41 2.19
CA THR A 58 -9.41 19.69 1.24
C THR A 58 -8.71 18.43 0.72
N LEU A 59 -9.40 17.30 0.88
CA LEU A 59 -9.05 16.05 0.21
C LEU A 59 -10.20 15.66 -0.72
N THR A 60 -9.96 15.63 -2.01
CA THR A 60 -10.94 15.19 -3.01
C THR A 60 -10.75 13.70 -3.28
N VAL A 61 -11.79 12.90 -3.06
CA VAL A 61 -11.78 11.47 -3.38
C VAL A 61 -12.40 11.30 -4.77
N ASN A 62 -11.57 10.92 -5.74
CA ASN A 62 -11.98 10.69 -7.11
C ASN A 62 -12.16 9.19 -7.35
N ASP A 63 -13.41 8.71 -7.32
CA ASP A 63 -13.75 7.32 -7.60
C ASP A 63 -13.82 7.09 -9.11
N MET A 64 -12.77 6.48 -9.66
CA MET A 64 -12.62 6.26 -11.10
C MET A 64 -13.44 5.05 -11.57
N ALA A 65 -14.11 5.18 -12.69
CA ALA A 65 -14.97 4.13 -13.24
C ALA A 65 -14.17 2.96 -13.85
N ASN A 66 -12.92 3.21 -14.24
CA ASN A 66 -12.09 2.20 -14.92
C ASN A 66 -10.76 2.00 -14.19
N ALA A 67 -10.40 0.76 -13.92
CA ALA A 67 -9.11 0.42 -13.33
C ALA A 67 -7.92 0.82 -14.22
N SER A 68 -8.08 0.75 -15.55
CA SER A 68 -7.05 1.18 -16.49
C SER A 68 -6.70 2.66 -16.37
N ASP A 69 -7.71 3.52 -16.13
CA ASP A 69 -7.50 4.95 -15.97
C ASP A 69 -6.80 5.26 -14.63
N LEU A 70 -7.17 4.54 -13.57
CA LEU A 70 -6.46 4.60 -12.29
C LEU A 70 -4.99 4.23 -12.47
N PHE A 71 -4.70 3.10 -13.13
CA PHE A 71 -3.33 2.65 -13.37
C PHE A 71 -2.55 3.67 -14.20
N ALA A 72 -3.11 4.15 -15.30
CA ALA A 72 -2.48 5.18 -16.13
C ALA A 72 -2.17 6.46 -15.35
N SER A 73 -3.04 6.86 -14.42
CA SER A 73 -2.87 8.08 -13.64
C SER A 73 -1.63 8.06 -12.74
N TYR A 74 -1.39 6.97 -12.01
CA TYR A 74 -0.21 6.89 -11.15
C TYR A 74 1.05 6.45 -11.91
N GLN A 75 0.94 5.61 -12.94
CA GLN A 75 2.08 5.21 -13.77
C GLN A 75 2.69 6.37 -14.55
N SER A 76 1.88 7.34 -14.94
CA SER A 76 2.34 8.57 -15.61
C SER A 76 2.87 9.65 -14.65
N GLY A 77 2.72 9.47 -13.33
CA GLY A 77 3.04 10.48 -12.33
C GLY A 77 2.03 11.63 -12.28
N ALA A 78 0.87 11.51 -12.93
CA ALA A 78 -0.16 12.55 -12.93
C ALA A 78 -1.03 12.54 -11.65
N ALA A 79 -1.11 11.41 -10.95
CA ALA A 79 -1.87 11.30 -9.70
C ALA A 79 -1.12 11.94 -8.54
N GLU A 80 -1.80 12.78 -7.75
CA GLU A 80 -1.26 13.32 -6.49
C GLU A 80 -1.27 12.26 -5.37
N GLY A 81 -2.25 11.36 -5.41
CA GLY A 81 -2.37 10.20 -4.54
C GLY A 81 -3.28 9.16 -5.17
N TRP A 82 -3.10 7.91 -4.78
CA TRP A 82 -3.94 6.82 -5.28
C TRP A 82 -4.10 5.71 -4.25
N VAL A 83 -5.14 4.90 -4.42
CA VAL A 83 -5.34 3.66 -3.68
C VAL A 83 -5.20 2.49 -4.62
N ALA A 84 -4.27 1.63 -4.31
CA ALA A 84 -4.01 0.39 -5.03
C ALA A 84 -3.68 -0.74 -4.05
N ALA A 85 -3.56 -1.96 -4.54
CA ALA A 85 -3.11 -3.09 -3.75
C ALA A 85 -1.90 -3.74 -4.44
N TRP A 86 -0.93 -4.11 -3.64
CA TRP A 86 0.20 -4.90 -4.08
C TRP A 86 0.00 -6.37 -3.72
N GLN A 87 0.36 -7.23 -4.63
CA GLN A 87 0.54 -8.65 -4.34
C GLN A 87 2.04 -8.89 -4.21
N SER A 88 2.47 -9.23 -3.01
CA SER A 88 3.87 -9.52 -2.74
C SER A 88 4.32 -10.81 -3.45
N THR A 89 5.63 -10.95 -3.61
CA THR A 89 6.30 -12.16 -4.08
C THR A 89 6.70 -13.04 -2.89
N ASN A 90 7.15 -14.28 -3.14
CA ASN A 90 7.66 -15.17 -2.09
C ASN A 90 8.92 -14.61 -1.43
N ASP A 91 9.73 -13.89 -2.18
CA ASP A 91 10.89 -13.18 -1.67
C ASP A 91 10.48 -11.74 -1.31
N PRO A 92 10.87 -11.21 -0.13
CA PRO A 92 10.55 -9.85 0.28
C PRO A 92 11.43 -8.79 -0.42
N ASP A 93 11.79 -9.01 -1.68
CA ASP A 93 12.59 -8.08 -2.47
C ASP A 93 11.87 -6.75 -2.68
N MET A 94 12.52 -5.66 -2.29
CA MET A 94 11.99 -4.30 -2.33
C MET A 94 12.39 -3.53 -3.60
N PHE A 95 13.21 -4.11 -4.48
CA PHE A 95 13.82 -3.39 -5.61
C PHE A 95 12.79 -2.75 -6.54
N GLN A 96 11.79 -3.52 -6.98
CA GLN A 96 10.85 -3.06 -8.00
C GLN A 96 10.02 -1.84 -7.57
N LEU A 97 9.71 -1.75 -6.27
CA LEU A 97 8.82 -0.74 -5.72
C LEU A 97 9.56 0.49 -5.19
N TYR A 98 10.72 0.30 -4.57
CA TYR A 98 11.32 1.34 -3.74
C TYR A 98 12.73 1.75 -4.17
N HIS A 99 13.45 0.94 -4.97
CA HIS A 99 14.74 1.35 -5.54
C HIS A 99 14.54 2.45 -6.58
N SER A 100 15.42 3.43 -6.67
CA SER A 100 15.31 4.55 -7.62
C SER A 100 15.18 4.11 -9.09
N GLN A 101 15.73 2.94 -9.43
CA GLN A 101 15.64 2.33 -10.77
C GLN A 101 14.57 1.23 -10.86
N GLY A 102 13.72 1.09 -9.84
CA GLY A 102 12.64 0.11 -9.84
C GLY A 102 11.59 0.43 -10.90
N ALA A 103 11.21 -0.55 -11.72
CA ALA A 103 10.27 -0.33 -12.82
C ALA A 103 8.86 0.07 -12.36
N THR A 104 8.52 -0.19 -11.12
CA THR A 104 7.24 0.15 -10.49
C THR A 104 7.37 1.10 -9.30
N ASN A 105 8.49 1.83 -9.21
CA ASN A 105 8.67 2.91 -8.25
C ASN A 105 7.83 4.13 -8.65
N TYR A 106 6.52 3.99 -8.55
CA TYR A 106 5.56 5.06 -8.84
C TYR A 106 5.52 6.13 -7.76
N TYR A 107 6.20 5.90 -6.65
CA TYR A 107 6.38 6.85 -5.55
C TYR A 107 7.45 7.91 -5.84
N ALA A 108 8.25 7.70 -6.89
CA ALA A 108 9.40 8.52 -7.26
C ALA A 108 10.44 8.67 -6.13
N ILE A 109 10.60 7.64 -5.30
CA ILE A 109 11.68 7.57 -4.31
C ILE A 109 13.02 7.60 -5.05
N ASN A 110 13.91 8.47 -4.57
CA ASN A 110 15.28 8.58 -5.06
C ASN A 110 16.20 8.83 -3.87
N ASP A 111 16.62 7.74 -3.24
CA ASP A 111 17.40 7.74 -2.00
C ASP A 111 18.55 6.74 -2.14
N ALA A 112 19.77 7.25 -2.07
CA ALA A 112 20.97 6.45 -2.31
C ALA A 112 21.23 5.43 -1.20
N ASP A 113 20.91 5.76 0.04
CA ASP A 113 21.10 4.87 1.18
C ASP A 113 20.08 3.71 1.12
N LEU A 114 18.84 4.00 0.72
CA LEU A 114 17.82 2.99 0.47
C LEU A 114 18.22 2.07 -0.70
N ASP A 115 18.72 2.63 -1.79
CA ASP A 115 19.17 1.86 -2.95
C ASP A 115 20.30 0.89 -2.57
N GLU A 116 21.29 1.36 -1.80
CA GLU A 116 22.40 0.52 -1.32
C GLU A 116 21.90 -0.60 -0.41
N LEU A 117 21.01 -0.33 0.54
CA LEU A 117 20.43 -1.34 1.45
C LEU A 117 19.65 -2.40 0.68
N ILE A 118 18.82 -2.00 -0.27
CA ILE A 118 18.06 -2.92 -1.11
C ILE A 118 19.01 -3.84 -1.91
N MET A 119 20.04 -3.28 -2.51
CA MET A 119 21.01 -4.06 -3.29
C MET A 119 21.84 -4.99 -2.41
N ALA A 120 22.27 -4.55 -1.23
CA ALA A 120 22.98 -5.40 -0.27
C ALA A 120 22.10 -6.57 0.22
N ALA A 121 20.83 -6.31 0.53
CA ALA A 121 19.87 -7.34 0.96
C ALA A 121 19.60 -8.40 -0.13
N ARG A 122 19.66 -8.03 -1.42
CA ARG A 122 19.54 -8.96 -2.53
C ARG A 122 20.77 -9.86 -2.71
N GLN A 123 21.94 -9.43 -2.27
CA GLN A 123 23.21 -10.13 -2.45
C GLN A 123 23.58 -11.05 -1.29
N THR A 124 22.94 -10.91 -0.13
CA THR A 124 23.24 -11.77 1.03
C THR A 124 22.28 -12.95 1.15
N THR A 125 22.83 -14.10 1.53
CA THR A 125 22.07 -15.31 1.88
C THR A 125 21.88 -15.46 3.39
N ASP A 126 22.54 -14.65 4.20
CA ASP A 126 22.35 -14.62 5.65
C ASP A 126 21.01 -13.96 5.98
N GLN A 127 20.08 -14.76 6.49
CA GLN A 127 18.72 -14.31 6.75
C GLN A 127 18.64 -13.23 7.84
N GLU A 128 19.46 -13.29 8.88
CA GLU A 128 19.42 -12.29 9.96
C GLU A 128 20.01 -10.96 9.50
N ALA A 129 21.11 -10.99 8.74
CA ALA A 129 21.67 -9.80 8.12
C ALA A 129 20.66 -9.17 7.13
N ARG A 130 20.01 -9.99 6.30
CA ARG A 130 19.00 -9.56 5.34
C ARG A 130 17.78 -8.92 6.01
N LYS A 131 17.31 -9.51 7.10
CA LYS A 131 16.20 -9.00 7.92
C LYS A 131 16.53 -7.63 8.53
N ALA A 132 17.78 -7.46 9.02
CA ALA A 132 18.23 -6.17 9.56
C ALA A 132 18.26 -5.09 8.48
N MET A 133 18.78 -5.39 7.28
CA MET A 133 18.81 -4.48 6.13
C MET A 133 17.40 -4.08 5.68
N TYR A 134 16.48 -5.03 5.57
CA TYR A 134 15.09 -4.70 5.20
C TYR A 134 14.36 -3.90 6.27
N LYS A 135 14.67 -4.12 7.54
CA LYS A 135 14.12 -3.28 8.60
C LYS A 135 14.59 -1.83 8.46
N GLU A 136 15.86 -1.61 8.23
CA GLU A 136 16.42 -0.27 8.01
C GLU A 136 15.86 0.37 6.73
N ALA A 137 15.76 -0.37 5.64
CA ALA A 137 15.11 0.09 4.41
C ALA A 137 13.64 0.50 4.65
N MET A 138 12.88 -0.25 5.45
CA MET A 138 11.51 0.11 5.81
C MET A 138 11.44 1.39 6.65
N ASP A 139 12.41 1.63 7.55
CA ASP A 139 12.47 2.86 8.34
C ASP A 139 12.68 4.08 7.40
N ILE A 140 13.55 3.97 6.38
CA ILE A 140 13.73 5.01 5.36
C ILE A 140 12.44 5.22 4.53
N ILE A 141 11.78 4.15 4.08
CA ILE A 141 10.52 4.24 3.30
C ILE A 141 9.43 4.92 4.13
N LEU A 142 9.35 4.63 5.43
CA LEU A 142 8.41 5.28 6.34
C LEU A 142 8.70 6.79 6.49
N ASP A 143 9.95 7.18 6.53
CA ASP A 143 10.34 8.60 6.60
C ASP A 143 9.99 9.35 5.31
N TRP A 144 10.04 8.71 4.17
CA TRP A 144 9.52 9.26 2.91
C TRP A 144 8.00 9.49 2.92
N GLY A 145 7.25 8.75 3.73
CA GLY A 145 5.81 8.93 3.90
C GLY A 145 4.99 8.69 2.64
N VAL A 146 5.50 7.90 1.71
CA VAL A 146 4.91 7.69 0.37
C VAL A 146 3.78 6.67 0.35
N GLU A 147 3.68 5.85 1.39
CA GLU A 147 2.69 4.77 1.47
C GLU A 147 2.06 4.72 2.85
N LEU A 148 0.73 4.61 2.88
CA LEU A 148 -0.06 4.39 4.09
C LEU A 148 -0.79 3.05 3.98
N PRO A 149 -0.32 1.98 4.65
CA PRO A 149 -1.02 0.72 4.70
C PRO A 149 -2.39 0.87 5.39
N VAL A 150 -3.47 0.50 4.70
CA VAL A 150 -4.85 0.65 5.23
C VAL A 150 -5.36 -0.68 5.77
N TYR A 151 -5.26 -1.76 4.99
CA TYR A 151 -5.64 -3.10 5.41
C TYR A 151 -4.98 -4.16 4.54
N GLN A 152 -4.90 -5.36 5.06
CA GLN A 152 -4.55 -6.56 4.31
C GLN A 152 -5.80 -7.43 4.16
N ARG A 153 -6.12 -7.83 2.93
CA ARG A 153 -7.22 -8.74 2.68
C ARG A 153 -6.87 -10.14 3.16
N SER A 154 -7.78 -10.75 3.92
CA SER A 154 -7.72 -12.17 4.23
C SER A 154 -8.41 -12.97 3.13
N GLU A 155 -7.81 -14.07 2.73
CA GLU A 155 -8.41 -15.03 1.83
C GLU A 155 -9.02 -16.18 2.65
N ALA A 156 -10.16 -16.68 2.20
CA ALA A 156 -10.82 -17.82 2.82
C ALA A 156 -11.13 -18.89 1.77
N THR A 157 -10.84 -20.14 2.10
CA THR A 157 -11.24 -21.28 1.30
C THR A 157 -12.29 -22.06 2.08
N ILE A 158 -13.44 -22.31 1.46
CA ILE A 158 -14.57 -23.00 2.09
C ILE A 158 -14.65 -24.41 1.53
N PHE A 159 -14.68 -25.40 2.41
CA PHE A 159 -14.84 -26.80 2.07
C PHE A 159 -16.15 -27.34 2.61
N SER A 160 -16.76 -28.27 1.86
CA SER A 160 -17.91 -29.07 2.37
C SER A 160 -17.40 -30.16 3.31
N THR A 161 -17.73 -30.05 4.58
CA THR A 161 -17.37 -31.07 5.60
C THR A 161 -18.05 -32.40 5.42
N GLU A 162 -19.10 -32.46 4.60
CA GLU A 162 -19.76 -33.71 4.23
C GLU A 162 -19.01 -34.48 3.12
N ARG A 163 -18.20 -33.76 2.32
CA ARG A 163 -17.51 -34.34 1.16
C ARG A 163 -16.02 -34.46 1.35
N VAL A 164 -15.44 -33.64 2.17
CA VAL A 164 -13.97 -33.51 2.34
C VAL A 164 -13.60 -33.88 3.77
N ASN A 165 -12.64 -34.77 3.88
CA ASN A 165 -12.01 -35.06 5.17
C ASN A 165 -11.15 -33.83 5.57
N ILE A 166 -11.66 -33.04 6.50
CA ILE A 166 -11.03 -31.76 6.91
C ILE A 166 -9.66 -31.95 7.54
N ASP A 167 -9.34 -33.13 8.07
CA ASP A 167 -8.04 -33.42 8.66
C ASP A 167 -6.92 -33.56 7.63
N THR A 168 -7.28 -33.72 6.36
CA THR A 168 -6.37 -33.85 5.22
C THR A 168 -6.17 -32.54 4.46
N ILE A 169 -6.81 -31.44 4.87
CA ILE A 169 -6.64 -30.13 4.29
C ILE A 169 -5.30 -29.53 4.75
N ALA A 170 -4.59 -28.89 3.82
CA ALA A 170 -3.37 -28.09 4.15
C ALA A 170 -3.66 -27.09 5.27
N LYS A 171 -2.90 -27.15 6.36
CA LYS A 171 -3.15 -26.34 7.58
C LYS A 171 -2.47 -24.97 7.55
N ASP A 172 -1.31 -24.88 6.91
CA ASP A 172 -0.46 -23.68 6.88
C ASP A 172 -0.57 -22.99 5.52
N MET A 173 -1.80 -22.69 5.09
CA MET A 173 -2.04 -22.03 3.81
C MET A 173 -1.55 -20.58 3.84
N THR A 174 -0.88 -20.20 2.76
CA THR A 174 -0.43 -18.84 2.48
C THR A 174 -0.92 -18.42 1.09
N PRO A 175 -0.79 -17.16 0.67
CA PRO A 175 -1.08 -16.76 -0.71
C PRO A 175 -0.27 -17.51 -1.77
N TYR A 176 0.85 -18.12 -1.37
CA TYR A 176 1.77 -18.87 -2.24
C TYR A 176 1.69 -20.38 -2.08
N TRP A 177 1.14 -20.85 -0.97
CA TRP A 177 0.93 -22.25 -0.66
C TRP A 177 -0.52 -22.47 -0.29
N THR A 178 -1.33 -22.88 -1.25
CA THR A 178 -2.78 -23.05 -1.10
C THR A 178 -3.15 -24.51 -0.97
N TYR A 179 -4.41 -24.81 -0.71
CA TYR A 179 -4.92 -26.20 -0.72
C TYR A 179 -4.57 -26.94 -2.02
N LYS A 180 -4.43 -26.24 -3.14
CA LYS A 180 -4.05 -26.84 -4.44
C LYS A 180 -2.62 -27.36 -4.44
N SER A 181 -1.74 -26.79 -3.64
CA SER A 181 -0.35 -27.23 -3.52
C SER A 181 -0.22 -28.60 -2.86
N GLU A 182 -1.21 -28.98 -2.06
CA GLU A 182 -1.30 -30.28 -1.37
C GLU A 182 -2.53 -31.10 -1.79
N LEU A 183 -3.04 -30.87 -2.99
CA LEU A 183 -4.26 -31.53 -3.46
C LEU A 183 -4.16 -33.08 -3.43
N ASN A 184 -2.95 -33.62 -3.59
CA ASN A 184 -2.70 -35.06 -3.52
C ASN A 184 -2.91 -35.66 -2.12
N ASN A 185 -2.90 -34.82 -1.09
CA ASN A 185 -3.12 -35.26 0.30
C ASN A 185 -4.59 -35.14 0.70
N LEU A 186 -5.42 -34.50 -0.14
CA LEU A 186 -6.83 -34.28 0.16
C LEU A 186 -7.64 -35.56 -0.06
N GLU A 187 -8.35 -35.97 0.95
CA GLU A 187 -9.23 -37.16 0.91
C GLU A 187 -10.70 -36.74 0.92
N LEU A 188 -11.52 -37.54 0.27
CA LEU A 188 -12.98 -37.44 0.34
C LEU A 188 -13.51 -38.38 1.44
N ASN A 189 -14.58 -37.94 2.10
CA ASN A 189 -15.30 -38.78 3.06
C ASN A 189 -16.06 -39.91 2.36
#